data_efcd9a838b7d315116e2c23b6b930a3d
#
_entry.id   efcd9a838b7d315116e2c23b6b930a3d
#
_cell.length_a   1.000
_cell.length_b   1.000
_cell.length_c   1.000
_cell.angle_alpha   90.00
_cell.angle_beta   90.00
_cell.angle_gamma   90.00
#
_symmetry.space_group_name_H-M   'P 1'
#
loop_
_entity.id
_entity.type
_entity.pdbx_description
1 polymer ?
#
loop_
_entity_poly.entity_id
_entity_poly.type
_entity_poly.pdbx_seq_one_letter_code
_entity_poly.pdbx_strand_id
1 'polypeptide(L)' 'MKEVYVDKKHKWNNRQLNELELPHSRIVLIKRKGHSFAPTGESRIVEGDMLVLIGDEI' A
#
# COMPACT_ATOMS: atom_id res chain seq x y z
N MET A 1 -8.71 -0.66 -10.43
CA MET A 1 -8.49 -0.49 -8.98
C MET A 1 -8.35 -1.84 -8.32
N LYS A 2 -7.42 -1.95 -7.41
CA LYS A 2 -7.15 -3.21 -6.72
C LYS A 2 -6.91 -2.95 -5.23
N GLU A 3 -7.39 -3.85 -4.38
CA GLU A 3 -7.11 -3.79 -2.95
C GLU A 3 -6.17 -4.92 -2.57
N VAL A 4 -5.15 -4.60 -1.77
CA VAL A 4 -4.16 -5.57 -1.32
C VAL A 4 -4.09 -5.52 0.19
N TYR A 5 -4.39 -6.64 0.85
CA TYR A 5 -4.27 -6.75 2.29
C TYR A 5 -2.84 -7.16 2.65
N VAL A 6 -2.27 -6.46 3.63
CA VAL A 6 -0.89 -6.71 4.06
C VAL A 6 -0.93 -7.52 5.34
N ASP A 7 -0.54 -8.79 5.26
CA ASP A 7 -0.40 -9.62 6.46
C ASP A 7 1.06 -9.55 6.93
N LYS A 8 1.33 -10.25 8.03
CA LYS A 8 2.65 -10.22 8.66
C LYS A 8 3.76 -10.69 7.73
N LYS A 9 3.44 -11.58 6.79
CA LYS A 9 4.43 -12.17 5.89
C LYS A 9 4.46 -11.50 4.52
N HIS A 10 3.65 -10.44 4.33
CA HIS A 10 3.60 -9.77 3.05
C HIS A 10 4.95 -9.10 2.76
N LYS A 11 5.37 -9.16 1.49
CA LYS A 11 6.68 -8.62 1.10
C LYS A 11 6.79 -7.11 1.32
N TRP A 12 5.65 -6.40 1.40
CA TRP A 12 5.64 -4.96 1.61
C TRP A 12 5.51 -4.57 3.08
N ASN A 13 5.35 -5.53 3.97
CA ASN A 13 5.23 -5.22 5.39
C ASN A 13 6.50 -4.52 5.89
N ASN A 14 6.32 -3.40 6.61
CA ASN A 14 7.40 -2.59 7.16
C ASN A 14 8.24 -1.85 6.11
N ARG A 15 7.73 -1.70 4.88
CA ARG A 15 8.42 -0.95 3.84
C ARG A 15 7.80 0.42 3.68
N GLN A 16 8.61 1.42 3.33
CA GLN A 16 8.11 2.72 2.94
C GLN A 16 7.65 2.65 1.48
N LEU A 17 6.67 3.47 1.12
CA LEU A 17 6.17 3.46 -0.25
C LEU A 17 7.27 3.75 -1.27
N ASN A 18 8.20 4.63 -0.92
CA ASN A 18 9.29 4.98 -1.84
C ASN A 18 10.28 3.85 -2.07
N GLU A 19 10.17 2.75 -1.32
CA GLU A 19 10.99 1.56 -1.53
C GLU A 19 10.37 0.58 -2.52
N LEU A 20 9.11 0.79 -2.90
CA LEU A 20 8.40 -0.16 -3.74
C LEU A 20 8.61 0.18 -5.21
N GLU A 21 8.78 -0.86 -6.03
CA GLU A 21 8.87 -0.69 -7.47
C GLU A 21 7.53 -1.07 -8.09
N LEU A 22 6.74 -0.06 -8.46
CA LEU A 22 5.42 -0.24 -9.02
C LEU A 22 5.35 0.54 -10.34
N PRO A 23 5.96 0.03 -11.40
CA PRO A 23 6.13 0.80 -12.62
C PRO A 23 4.83 1.18 -13.33
N HIS A 24 3.76 0.41 -13.13
CA HIS A 24 2.49 0.63 -13.81
C HIS A 24 1.33 0.89 -12.87
N SER A 25 1.61 1.07 -11.58
CA SER A 25 0.56 1.27 -10.59
C SER A 25 1.10 2.09 -9.44
N ARG A 26 0.18 2.58 -8.61
CA ARG A 26 0.58 3.30 -7.41
C ARG A 26 -0.47 3.11 -6.32
N ILE A 27 -0.02 3.22 -5.08
CA ILE A 27 -0.89 3.14 -3.92
C ILE A 27 -1.46 4.53 -3.67
N VAL A 28 -2.78 4.66 -3.74
CA VAL A 28 -3.45 5.96 -3.59
C VAL A 28 -4.13 6.12 -2.26
N LEU A 29 -4.34 5.02 -1.52
CA LEU A 29 -5.03 5.07 -0.24
C LEU A 29 -4.57 3.91 0.62
N ILE A 30 -4.43 4.16 1.93
CA ILE A 30 -4.18 3.12 2.92
C ILE A 30 -5.32 3.15 3.91
N LYS A 31 -5.94 1.99 4.14
CA LYS A 31 -6.98 1.82 5.16
C LYS A 31 -6.36 1.11 6.35
N ARG A 32 -6.34 1.79 7.50
CA ARG A 32 -5.69 1.28 8.70
C ARG A 32 -6.61 1.48 9.89
N LYS A 33 -7.01 0.37 10.51
CA LYS A 33 -7.82 0.39 11.74
C LYS A 33 -9.03 1.31 11.62
N GLY A 34 -9.77 1.17 10.52
CA GLY A 34 -10.97 1.96 10.30
C GLY A 34 -10.74 3.36 9.77
N HIS A 35 -9.50 3.76 9.57
CA HIS A 35 -9.16 5.07 9.01
C HIS A 35 -8.56 4.91 7.63
N SER A 36 -8.87 5.85 6.75
CA SER A 36 -8.30 5.89 5.41
C SER A 36 -7.51 7.16 5.24
N PHE A 37 -6.35 7.08 4.60
CA PHE A 37 -5.54 8.27 4.36
C PHE A 37 -4.75 8.11 3.06
N ALA A 38 -4.43 9.25 2.43
CA ALA A 38 -3.60 9.28 1.24
C ALA A 38 -2.14 9.23 1.70
N PRO A 39 -1.38 8.21 1.29
CA PRO A 39 0.00 8.09 1.75
C PRO A 39 0.94 8.99 0.98
N THR A 40 2.11 9.22 1.57
CA THR A 40 3.24 9.86 0.89
C THR A 40 4.32 8.81 0.65
N GLY A 41 5.38 9.19 -0.08
CA GLY A 41 6.49 8.27 -0.30
C GLY A 41 7.16 7.80 0.98
N GLU A 42 7.07 8.59 2.05
CA GLU A 42 7.67 8.24 3.33
C GLU A 42 6.75 7.41 4.23
N SER A 43 5.49 7.23 3.83
CA SER A 43 4.56 6.42 4.62
C SER A 43 5.05 4.97 4.65
N ARG A 44 4.96 4.38 5.85
CA ARG A 44 5.38 2.99 6.03
C ARG A 44 4.15 2.09 6.04
N ILE A 45 4.22 1.02 5.28
CA ILE A 45 3.18 0.00 5.26
C ILE A 45 3.40 -0.90 6.46
N VAL A 46 2.32 -1.23 7.17
CA VAL A 46 2.41 -2.12 8.33
C VAL A 46 1.36 -3.20 8.23
N GLU A 47 1.58 -4.24 9.01
CA GLU A 47 0.65 -5.37 9.07
C GLU A 47 -0.76 -4.89 9.38
N GLY A 48 -1.74 -5.44 8.65
CA GLY A 48 -3.13 -5.09 8.83
C GLY A 48 -3.64 -4.02 7.89
N ASP A 49 -2.74 -3.38 7.15
CA ASP A 49 -3.14 -2.35 6.20
C ASP A 49 -3.85 -2.96 5.00
N MET A 50 -4.85 -2.23 4.49
CA MET A 50 -5.46 -2.52 3.21
C MET A 50 -5.04 -1.41 2.25
N LEU A 51 -4.34 -1.76 1.20
CA LEU A 51 -3.81 -0.80 0.23
C LEU A 51 -4.73 -0.75 -0.97
N VAL A 52 -5.03 0.46 -1.43
CA VAL A 52 -5.80 0.66 -2.66
C VAL A 52 -4.84 1.13 -3.73
N LEU A 53 -4.77 0.36 -4.82
CA LEU A 53 -3.86 0.65 -5.92
C LEU A 53 -4.66 0.99 -7.18
N ILE A 54 -4.11 1.90 -7.98
CA ILE A 54 -4.61 2.16 -9.32
C ILE A 54 -3.45 1.97 -10.30
N GLY A 55 -3.79 1.63 -11.55
CA GLY A 55 -2.78 1.44 -12.58
C GLY A 55 -3.27 0.51 -13.66
N ASP A 56 -2.41 0.32 -14.68
CA ASP A 56 -2.80 -0.38 -15.89
C ASP A 56 -2.67 -1.89 -15.79
N GLU A 57 -1.91 -2.41 -14.81
CA GLU A 57 -1.59 -3.82 -14.74
C GLU A 57 -1.99 -4.47 -13.42
N ILE A 58 -3.05 -3.98 -12.83
CA ILE A 58 -3.52 -4.57 -11.58
C ILE A 58 -4.94 -5.09 -11.71
#